data_091c4583ec6bd5507cafc46fe90c6af8
#
_entry.id   091c4583ec6bd5507cafc46fe90c6af8
#
_cell.length_a   1.000
_cell.length_b   1.000
_cell.length_c   1.000
_cell.angle_alpha   90.00
_cell.angle_beta   90.00
_cell.angle_gamma   90.00
#
_symmetry.space_group_name_H-M   'P 1'
#
loop_
_entity.id
_entity.type
_entity.pdbx_description
1 polymer ?
#
loop_
_entity_poly.entity_id
_entity_poly.type
_entity_poly.pdbx_seq_one_letter_code
_entity_poly.pdbx_strand_id
1 'polypeptide(L)'
;LEKARDYESTSYRGLFNFVRYIENLKKYQVDFGEANILSEKEDTVKIMSIHGSKGLEAPVVFLIDTVRTPKPERIFPINHDLKNANYTNVPPPWIWVPRKVNSEIYTYAEQQLNKTRISEYYRLLYVAMTRAINRLYVYGFASKGTPAQDLSWHTQLWRVLSNDAHATISDEFIRIENVE
;
A
#
# COMPACT_ATOMS: atom_id res chain seq x y z
N LEU A 1 9.65 21.48 17.43
CA LEU A 1 11.01 22.03 17.71
C LEU A 1 11.88 21.97 16.45
N GLU A 2 11.93 20.86 15.72
CA GLU A 2 12.74 20.69 14.51
C GLU A 2 12.35 21.69 13.41
N LYS A 3 11.06 21.84 13.10
CA LYS A 3 10.56 22.85 12.16
C LYS A 3 10.86 24.30 12.54
N ALA A 4 10.96 24.59 13.84
CA ALA A 4 11.39 25.89 14.31
C ALA A 4 12.89 26.12 14.08
N ARG A 5 13.71 25.08 14.23
CA ARG A 5 15.15 25.12 13.91
C ARG A 5 15.38 25.25 12.40
N ASP A 6 14.63 24.52 11.58
CA ASP A 6 14.71 24.63 10.13
C ASP A 6 14.34 26.04 9.67
N TYR A 7 13.31 26.64 10.28
CA TYR A 7 12.94 28.02 9.99
C TYR A 7 14.02 29.03 10.43
N GLU A 8 14.68 28.81 11.56
CA GLU A 8 15.79 29.68 12.01
C GLU A 8 17.00 29.63 11.07
N SER A 9 17.22 28.53 10.37
CA SER A 9 18.29 28.40 9.37
C SER A 9 17.99 29.17 8.07
N THR A 10 16.73 29.53 7.81
CA THR A 10 16.31 30.35 6.69
C THR A 10 16.46 31.84 7.02
N SER A 11 16.78 32.68 6.04
CA SER A 11 17.21 34.09 6.20
C SER A 11 16.23 35.06 6.88
N TYR A 12 15.05 34.63 7.28
CA TYR A 12 14.01 35.47 7.90
C TYR A 12 13.84 35.15 9.39
N ARG A 13 14.75 35.64 10.22
CA ARG A 13 14.70 35.49 11.68
C ARG A 13 13.64 36.42 12.29
N GLY A 14 12.87 35.93 13.25
CA GLY A 14 11.96 36.71 14.10
C GLY A 14 10.64 35.99 14.37
N LEU A 15 10.14 36.12 15.61
CA LEU A 15 8.91 35.48 16.07
C LEU A 15 7.70 35.84 15.22
N PHE A 16 7.58 37.08 14.79
CA PHE A 16 6.47 37.54 13.95
C PHE A 16 6.44 36.81 12.60
N ASN A 17 7.58 36.66 11.94
CA ASN A 17 7.69 35.95 10.66
C ASN A 17 7.43 34.45 10.86
N PHE A 18 7.85 33.87 11.96
CA PHE A 18 7.54 32.46 12.28
C PHE A 18 6.04 32.25 12.49
N VAL A 19 5.37 33.11 13.25
CA VAL A 19 3.91 33.02 13.44
C VAL A 19 3.17 33.13 12.09
N ARG A 20 3.55 34.10 11.26
CA ARG A 20 2.98 34.27 9.91
C ARG A 20 3.25 33.04 9.01
N TYR A 21 4.40 32.43 9.11
CA TYR A 21 4.73 31.19 8.42
C TYR A 21 3.78 30.05 8.84
N ILE A 22 3.56 29.86 10.14
CA ILE A 22 2.62 28.86 10.68
C ILE A 22 1.18 29.14 10.25
N GLU A 23 0.74 30.39 10.26
CA GLU A 23 -0.60 30.78 9.78
C GLU A 23 -0.81 30.47 8.29
N ASN A 24 0.20 30.76 7.47
CA ASN A 24 0.15 30.41 6.05
C ASN A 24 0.09 28.90 5.82
N LEU A 25 0.86 28.11 6.56
CA LEU A 25 0.82 26.66 6.46
C LEU A 25 -0.56 26.10 6.84
N LYS A 26 -1.19 26.62 7.87
CA LYS A 26 -2.59 26.28 8.21
C LYS A 26 -3.58 26.66 7.11
N LYS A 27 -3.43 27.85 6.55
CA LYS A 27 -4.31 28.37 5.50
C LYS A 27 -4.24 27.57 4.21
N TYR A 28 -3.07 27.07 3.84
CA TYR A 28 -2.87 26.29 2.61
C TYR A 28 -2.98 24.79 2.84
N GLN A 29 -3.39 24.34 4.04
CA GLN A 29 -3.49 22.90 4.39
C GLN A 29 -2.25 22.11 3.94
N VAL A 30 -1.07 22.72 4.05
CA VAL A 30 0.17 22.02 3.77
C VAL A 30 0.29 20.91 4.82
N ASP A 31 0.22 19.66 4.36
CA ASP A 31 0.42 18.51 5.21
C ASP A 31 1.86 18.55 5.73
N PHE A 32 1.97 18.83 7.01
CA PHE A 32 3.24 18.65 7.70
C PHE A 32 3.44 17.16 7.79
N GLY A 33 4.18 16.58 6.87
CA GLY A 33 4.64 15.21 7.06
C GLY A 33 5.10 15.08 8.50
N GLU A 34 4.54 14.11 9.21
CA GLU A 34 4.87 13.88 10.62
C GLU A 34 6.38 13.90 10.76
N ALA A 35 6.88 14.76 11.64
CA ALA A 35 8.30 14.81 11.94
C ALA A 35 8.70 13.39 12.36
N ASN A 36 9.64 12.78 11.67
CA ASN A 36 10.22 11.50 12.03
C ASN A 36 10.94 11.67 13.37
N ILE A 37 10.18 11.64 14.47
CA ILE A 37 10.70 11.73 15.86
C ILE A 37 11.32 10.40 16.28
N LEU A 38 11.24 9.39 15.42
CA LEU A 38 11.70 8.06 15.75
C LEU A 38 13.23 7.98 15.54
N SER A 39 13.97 8.13 16.63
CA SER A 39 15.34 7.63 16.67
C SER A 39 15.29 6.10 16.48
N GLU A 40 16.18 5.55 15.66
CA GLU A 40 16.26 4.09 15.43
C GLU A 40 16.51 3.27 16.71
N LYS A 41 16.76 3.93 17.83
CA LYS A 41 17.14 3.32 19.11
C LYS A 41 16.01 3.20 20.13
N GLU A 42 14.79 3.64 19.82
CA GLU A 42 13.69 3.56 20.78
C GLU A 42 12.96 2.21 20.64
N ASP A 43 12.69 1.58 21.80
CA ASP A 43 11.83 0.39 21.90
C ASP A 43 10.36 0.79 21.65
N THR A 44 9.99 0.91 20.39
CA THR A 44 8.69 1.43 19.94
C THR A 44 8.03 0.54 18.90
N VAL A 45 6.70 0.51 18.93
CA VAL A 45 5.91 -0.11 17.86
C VAL A 45 5.70 0.92 16.74
N LYS A 46 6.23 0.61 15.55
CA LYS A 46 6.12 1.47 14.36
C LYS A 46 4.92 1.05 13.52
N ILE A 47 4.00 1.98 13.26
CA ILE A 47 2.87 1.78 12.35
C ILE A 47 3.16 2.53 11.07
N MET A 48 3.11 1.84 9.93
CA MET A 48 3.43 2.44 8.63
C MET A 48 2.73 1.72 7.48
N SER A 49 2.66 2.36 6.32
CA SER A 49 2.23 1.69 5.10
C SER A 49 3.33 0.77 4.56
N ILE A 50 2.94 -0.21 3.73
CA ILE A 50 3.92 -1.11 3.08
C ILE A 50 4.91 -0.33 2.21
N HIS A 51 4.45 0.72 1.53
CA HIS A 51 5.34 1.59 0.76
C HIS A 51 6.35 2.33 1.67
N GLY A 52 5.89 2.80 2.83
CA GLY A 52 6.75 3.45 3.82
C GLY A 52 7.76 2.50 4.47
N SER A 53 7.50 1.19 4.46
CA SER A 53 8.41 0.17 5.03
C SER A 53 9.53 -0.26 4.07
N LYS A 54 9.57 0.27 2.85
CA LYS A 54 10.59 -0.10 1.87
C LYS A 54 11.99 0.26 2.39
N GLY A 55 12.87 -0.75 2.43
CA GLY A 55 14.23 -0.59 2.95
C GLY A 55 14.36 -0.69 4.47
N LEU A 56 13.24 -0.87 5.20
CA LEU A 56 13.24 -1.08 6.63
C LEU A 56 12.97 -2.56 6.94
N GLU A 57 13.50 -3.04 8.05
CA GLU A 57 13.28 -4.41 8.55
C GLU A 57 12.98 -4.35 10.05
N ALA A 58 12.27 -5.36 10.55
CA ALA A 58 11.97 -5.46 11.97
C ALA A 58 11.99 -6.94 12.42
N PRO A 59 12.39 -7.22 13.68
CA PRO A 59 12.38 -8.58 14.21
C PRO A 59 11.00 -9.23 14.15
N VAL A 60 9.95 -8.45 14.38
CA VAL A 60 8.56 -8.92 14.36
C VAL A 60 7.72 -7.97 13.52
N VAL A 61 6.96 -8.51 12.58
CA VAL A 61 6.07 -7.74 11.71
C VAL A 61 4.64 -8.26 11.81
N PHE A 62 3.69 -7.35 11.93
CA PHE A 62 2.25 -7.62 11.92
C PHE A 62 1.64 -7.03 10.65
N LEU A 63 1.15 -7.88 9.76
CA LEU A 63 0.36 -7.47 8.60
C LEU A 63 -1.12 -7.50 8.98
N ILE A 64 -1.72 -6.35 9.02
CA ILE A 64 -3.14 -6.20 9.36
C ILE A 64 -3.97 -5.89 8.10
N ASP A 65 -5.30 -6.13 8.17
CA ASP A 65 -6.25 -5.85 7.08
C ASP A 65 -5.96 -6.57 5.75
N THR A 66 -5.53 -7.82 5.83
CA THR A 66 -5.11 -8.61 4.66
C THR A 66 -6.26 -9.23 3.86
N VAL A 67 -7.51 -9.01 4.26
CA VAL A 67 -8.72 -9.54 3.58
C VAL A 67 -9.23 -8.67 2.44
N ARG A 68 -8.76 -7.42 2.33
CA ARG A 68 -9.19 -6.50 1.29
C ARG A 68 -8.40 -6.70 0.00
N THR A 69 -9.12 -6.64 -1.12
CA THR A 69 -8.50 -6.59 -2.46
C THR A 69 -8.55 -5.17 -3.03
N PRO A 70 -7.68 -4.86 -3.98
CA PRO A 70 -7.73 -3.59 -4.68
C PRO A 70 -9.07 -3.38 -5.36
N LYS A 71 -9.69 -2.22 -5.16
CA LYS A 71 -10.95 -1.87 -5.84
C LYS A 71 -10.68 -1.51 -7.30
N PRO A 72 -11.60 -1.88 -8.23
CA PRO A 72 -11.51 -1.46 -9.61
C PRO A 72 -11.61 0.08 -9.71
N GLU A 73 -10.73 0.66 -10.50
CA GLU A 73 -10.78 2.08 -10.85
C GLU A 73 -11.78 2.30 -11.99
N ARG A 74 -12.32 3.51 -12.08
CA ARG A 74 -13.26 3.90 -13.13
C ARG A 74 -12.65 4.80 -14.18
N ILE A 75 -11.47 5.33 -13.90
CA ILE A 75 -10.70 6.19 -14.79
C ILE A 75 -9.36 5.52 -14.97
N PHE A 76 -9.04 5.16 -16.18
CA PHE A 76 -7.76 4.51 -16.47
C PHE A 76 -7.28 4.82 -17.89
N PRO A 77 -5.97 4.81 -18.12
CA PRO A 77 -5.41 4.93 -19.45
C PRO A 77 -5.70 3.64 -20.23
N ILE A 78 -6.10 3.78 -21.48
CA ILE A 78 -6.12 2.66 -22.39
C ILE A 78 -4.71 2.49 -22.93
N ASN A 79 -3.96 1.56 -22.39
CA ASN A 79 -2.78 1.05 -23.06
C ASN A 79 -3.23 0.17 -24.24
N HIS A 80 -3.71 0.81 -25.28
CA HIS A 80 -3.85 0.15 -26.53
C HIS A 80 -2.44 -0.16 -27.00
N ASP A 81 -2.16 -1.44 -27.24
CA ASP A 81 -1.00 -1.86 -28.02
C ASP A 81 -1.22 -1.38 -29.47
N LEU A 82 -1.05 -0.07 -29.64
CA LEU A 82 -1.15 0.62 -30.94
C LEU A 82 0.12 0.32 -31.76
N LYS A 83 0.60 -0.94 -31.73
CA LYS A 83 1.73 -1.40 -32.53
C LYS A 83 1.53 -1.16 -34.02
N ASN A 84 0.31 -0.82 -34.43
CA ASN A 84 -0.05 -0.53 -35.83
C ASN A 84 -0.41 0.93 -36.10
N ALA A 85 -0.31 1.84 -35.13
CA ALA A 85 -0.57 3.24 -35.37
C ALA A 85 0.73 4.04 -35.16
N ASN A 86 1.08 4.85 -36.15
CA ASN A 86 2.25 5.74 -36.14
C ASN A 86 2.20 6.85 -35.05
N TYR A 87 1.63 6.57 -33.88
CA TYR A 87 1.43 7.51 -32.77
C TYR A 87 2.40 7.26 -31.62
N THR A 88 3.71 7.18 -31.92
CA THR A 88 4.74 6.88 -30.93
C THR A 88 4.93 7.95 -29.84
N ASN A 89 4.33 9.14 -29.98
CA ASN A 89 4.50 10.28 -29.05
C ASN A 89 3.20 10.82 -28.45
N VAL A 90 2.07 10.12 -28.59
CA VAL A 90 0.80 10.58 -28.01
C VAL A 90 0.57 9.83 -26.70
N PRO A 91 0.29 10.53 -25.58
CA PRO A 91 -0.06 9.87 -24.33
C PRO A 91 -1.30 9.00 -24.53
N PRO A 92 -1.38 7.84 -23.85
CA PRO A 92 -2.53 6.96 -23.99
C PRO A 92 -3.83 7.68 -23.61
N PRO A 93 -4.91 7.50 -24.38
CA PRO A 93 -6.19 8.12 -24.05
C PRO A 93 -6.72 7.59 -22.72
N TRP A 94 -7.35 8.48 -21.94
CA TRP A 94 -8.01 8.12 -20.70
C TRP A 94 -9.48 7.81 -20.97
N ILE A 95 -9.96 6.69 -20.41
CA ILE A 95 -11.39 6.38 -20.41
C ILE A 95 -11.95 6.59 -19.01
N TRP A 96 -13.05 7.34 -18.95
CA TRP A 96 -13.95 7.36 -17.80
C TRP A 96 -15.21 6.58 -18.15
N VAL A 97 -15.57 5.60 -17.30
CA VAL A 97 -16.71 4.73 -17.55
C VAL A 97 -17.78 4.93 -16.48
N PRO A 98 -18.97 5.38 -16.87
CA PRO A 98 -20.14 5.38 -15.97
C PRO A 98 -20.58 3.93 -15.66
N ARG A 99 -21.32 3.77 -14.55
CA ARG A 99 -21.63 2.47 -13.90
C ARG A 99 -22.33 1.38 -14.73
N LYS A 100 -22.67 1.57 -16.00
CA LYS A 100 -23.51 0.63 -16.78
C LYS A 100 -23.15 0.58 -18.27
N VAL A 101 -21.90 0.71 -18.63
CA VAL A 101 -21.52 0.61 -20.05
C VAL A 101 -20.91 -0.75 -20.32
N ASN A 102 -21.60 -1.55 -21.13
CA ASN A 102 -21.04 -2.75 -21.75
C ASN A 102 -20.41 -2.35 -23.10
N SER A 103 -19.10 -2.25 -23.11
CA SER A 103 -18.30 -2.05 -24.32
C SER A 103 -17.17 -3.07 -24.34
N GLU A 104 -16.94 -3.72 -25.47
CA GLU A 104 -15.84 -4.68 -25.63
C GLU A 104 -14.49 -4.04 -25.34
N ILE A 105 -14.30 -2.80 -25.80
CA ILE A 105 -13.07 -2.03 -25.56
C ILE A 105 -12.86 -1.79 -24.06
N TYR A 106 -13.94 -1.45 -23.35
CA TYR A 106 -13.89 -1.27 -21.91
C TYR A 106 -13.53 -2.56 -21.19
N THR A 107 -14.22 -3.65 -21.52
CA THR A 107 -13.99 -4.97 -20.92
C THR A 107 -12.55 -5.44 -21.11
N TYR A 108 -12.02 -5.26 -22.32
CA TYR A 108 -10.63 -5.59 -22.62
C TYR A 108 -9.65 -4.74 -21.80
N ALA A 109 -9.83 -3.42 -21.77
CA ALA A 109 -8.98 -2.49 -21.02
C ALA A 109 -9.04 -2.77 -19.53
N GLU A 110 -10.22 -3.04 -18.96
CA GLU A 110 -10.42 -3.43 -17.56
C GLU A 110 -9.70 -4.73 -17.22
N GLN A 111 -9.77 -5.74 -18.08
CA GLN A 111 -9.06 -7.01 -17.88
C GLN A 111 -7.55 -6.82 -17.86
N GLN A 112 -6.97 -6.01 -18.75
CA GLN A 112 -5.54 -5.72 -18.75
C GLN A 112 -5.12 -4.98 -17.48
N LEU A 113 -5.90 -3.97 -17.09
CA LEU A 113 -5.64 -3.21 -15.88
C LEU A 113 -5.74 -4.08 -14.63
N ASN A 114 -6.73 -4.96 -14.56
CA ASN A 114 -6.90 -5.90 -13.45
C ASN A 114 -5.71 -6.85 -13.33
N LYS A 115 -5.17 -7.36 -14.42
CA LYS A 115 -3.95 -8.19 -14.41
C LYS A 115 -2.78 -7.44 -13.81
N THR A 116 -2.53 -6.22 -14.26
CA THR A 116 -1.45 -5.38 -13.75
C THR A 116 -1.64 -5.07 -12.27
N ARG A 117 -2.87 -4.72 -11.87
CA ARG A 117 -3.22 -4.40 -10.48
C ARG A 117 -3.03 -5.60 -9.54
N ILE A 118 -3.47 -6.78 -9.96
CA ILE A 118 -3.29 -8.01 -9.18
C ILE A 118 -1.80 -8.35 -9.07
N SER A 119 -1.04 -8.21 -10.14
CA SER A 119 0.41 -8.41 -10.11
C SER A 119 1.09 -7.46 -9.11
N GLU A 120 0.72 -6.18 -9.12
CA GLU A 120 1.25 -5.19 -8.20
C GLU A 120 0.82 -5.45 -6.75
N TYR A 121 -0.43 -5.87 -6.54
CA TYR A 121 -0.95 -6.25 -5.23
C TYR A 121 -0.15 -7.41 -4.62
N TYR A 122 0.19 -8.45 -5.37
CA TYR A 122 1.03 -9.55 -4.87
C TYR A 122 2.50 -9.16 -4.74
N ARG A 123 2.98 -8.21 -5.55
CA ARG A 123 4.32 -7.65 -5.36
C ARG A 123 4.43 -6.89 -4.04
N LEU A 124 3.39 -6.15 -3.66
CA LEU A 124 3.31 -5.51 -2.34
C LEU A 124 3.27 -6.54 -1.19
N LEU A 125 2.56 -7.65 -1.35
CA LEU A 125 2.58 -8.75 -0.37
C LEU A 125 4.01 -9.27 -0.17
N TYR A 126 4.72 -9.54 -1.26
CA TYR A 126 6.11 -9.97 -1.18
C TYR A 126 6.99 -8.96 -0.42
N VAL A 127 6.87 -7.68 -0.74
CA VAL A 127 7.59 -6.61 -0.02
C VAL A 127 7.24 -6.64 1.47
N ALA A 128 5.96 -6.74 1.82
CA ALA A 128 5.52 -6.77 3.21
C ALA A 128 6.05 -7.98 3.98
N MET A 129 5.99 -9.17 3.38
CA MET A 129 6.48 -10.41 4.00
C MET A 129 7.99 -10.38 4.25
N THR A 130 8.76 -9.81 3.32
CA THR A 130 10.21 -9.72 3.43
C THR A 130 10.70 -8.65 4.42
N ARG A 131 9.82 -7.95 5.11
CA ARG A 131 10.20 -6.99 6.19
C ARG A 131 10.46 -7.66 7.52
N ALA A 132 9.95 -8.88 7.73
CA ALA A 132 10.15 -9.62 8.97
C ALA A 132 11.51 -10.35 8.96
N ILE A 133 12.30 -10.11 10.02
CA ILE A 133 13.56 -10.83 10.24
C ILE A 133 13.27 -12.18 10.90
N ASN A 134 12.50 -12.19 11.99
CA ASN A 134 12.30 -13.39 12.81
C ASN A 134 10.87 -13.92 12.75
N ARG A 135 9.86 -13.03 12.83
CA ARG A 135 8.46 -13.44 12.94
C ARG A 135 7.55 -12.57 12.11
N LEU A 136 6.67 -13.22 11.36
CA LEU A 136 5.61 -12.56 10.59
C LEU A 136 4.24 -13.05 11.08
N TYR A 137 3.39 -12.11 11.47
CA TYR A 137 2.01 -12.37 11.81
C TYR A 137 1.10 -11.73 10.75
N VAL A 138 0.19 -12.53 10.20
CA VAL A 138 -0.76 -12.07 9.17
C VAL A 138 -2.17 -12.19 9.72
N TYR A 139 -2.85 -11.05 9.83
CA TYR A 139 -4.21 -10.97 10.35
C TYR A 139 -5.21 -10.57 9.30
N GLY A 140 -6.30 -11.33 9.21
CA GLY A 140 -7.45 -11.01 8.39
C GLY A 140 -8.68 -10.81 9.28
N PHE A 141 -9.40 -9.70 9.09
CA PHE A 141 -10.69 -9.47 9.72
C PHE A 141 -11.77 -9.36 8.64
N ALA A 142 -12.70 -10.31 8.64
CA ALA A 142 -13.88 -10.28 7.80
C ALA A 142 -15.10 -9.91 8.64
N SER A 143 -15.84 -8.86 8.28
CA SER A 143 -17.07 -8.51 8.97
C SER A 143 -18.23 -9.43 8.54
N LYS A 144 -19.23 -9.59 9.40
CA LYS A 144 -20.48 -10.30 9.03
C LYS A 144 -21.06 -9.67 7.75
N GLY A 145 -21.23 -10.46 6.68
CA GLY A 145 -21.76 -10.00 5.39
C GLY A 145 -20.71 -9.53 4.37
N THR A 146 -19.45 -9.48 4.73
CA THR A 146 -18.36 -9.21 3.77
C THR A 146 -17.29 -10.29 3.95
N PRO A 147 -17.47 -11.45 3.33
CA PRO A 147 -16.50 -12.54 3.42
C PRO A 147 -15.16 -12.11 2.79
N ALA A 148 -14.08 -12.73 3.23
CA ALA A 148 -12.78 -12.56 2.60
C ALA A 148 -12.87 -12.90 1.11
N GLN A 149 -12.35 -12.02 0.25
CA GLN A 149 -12.36 -12.25 -1.20
C GLN A 149 -11.33 -13.30 -1.57
N ASP A 150 -11.63 -14.13 -2.58
CA ASP A 150 -10.74 -15.23 -3.00
C ASP A 150 -9.32 -14.78 -3.35
N LEU A 151 -9.18 -13.58 -3.91
CA LEU A 151 -7.89 -13.01 -4.27
C LEU A 151 -7.22 -12.23 -3.14
N SER A 152 -7.81 -12.18 -1.94
CA SER A 152 -7.18 -11.47 -0.81
C SER A 152 -5.90 -12.15 -0.35
N TRP A 153 -4.97 -11.39 0.19
CA TRP A 153 -3.72 -11.93 0.73
C TRP A 153 -3.98 -13.02 1.76
N HIS A 154 -4.94 -12.76 2.67
CA HIS A 154 -5.33 -13.72 3.69
C HIS A 154 -5.75 -15.06 3.08
N THR A 155 -6.70 -15.05 2.14
CA THR A 155 -7.22 -16.27 1.53
C THR A 155 -6.14 -17.02 0.74
N GLN A 156 -5.29 -16.30 0.01
CA GLN A 156 -4.21 -16.92 -0.76
C GLN A 156 -3.14 -17.53 0.17
N LEU A 157 -2.72 -16.80 1.20
CA LEU A 157 -1.77 -17.33 2.18
C LEU A 157 -2.34 -18.54 2.92
N TRP A 158 -3.60 -18.46 3.37
CA TRP A 158 -4.27 -19.59 4.00
C TRP A 158 -4.27 -20.83 3.11
N ARG A 159 -4.64 -20.70 1.85
CA ARG A 159 -4.67 -21.81 0.87
C ARG A 159 -3.29 -22.43 0.65
N VAL A 160 -2.25 -21.62 0.55
CA VAL A 160 -0.88 -22.12 0.32
C VAL A 160 -0.34 -22.78 1.59
N LEU A 161 -0.45 -22.09 2.73
CA LEU A 161 0.13 -22.53 3.99
C LEU A 161 -0.60 -23.76 4.58
N SER A 162 -1.90 -23.92 4.31
CA SER A 162 -2.64 -25.13 4.73
C SER A 162 -2.13 -26.42 4.07
N ASN A 163 -1.38 -26.33 3.00
CA ASN A 163 -0.78 -27.50 2.32
C ASN A 163 0.69 -27.72 2.69
N ASP A 164 1.24 -26.90 3.58
CA ASP A 164 2.63 -27.04 4.02
C ASP A 164 2.77 -28.19 5.01
N ALA A 165 3.78 -29.03 4.83
CA ALA A 165 4.02 -30.22 5.67
C ALA A 165 4.40 -29.85 7.12
N HIS A 166 4.89 -28.64 7.36
CA HIS A 166 5.30 -28.16 8.69
C HIS A 166 4.23 -27.28 9.35
N ALA A 167 3.05 -27.14 8.71
CA ALA A 167 1.98 -26.31 9.24
C ALA A 167 1.21 -27.00 10.37
N THR A 168 1.07 -26.32 11.49
CA THR A 168 0.08 -26.65 12.52
C THR A 168 -1.19 -25.85 12.23
N ILE A 169 -2.29 -26.54 11.93
CA ILE A 169 -3.54 -25.94 11.48
C ILE A 169 -4.57 -26.05 12.61
N SER A 170 -5.23 -24.95 12.92
CA SER A 170 -6.44 -24.88 13.73
C SER A 170 -7.53 -24.10 12.97
N ASP A 171 -8.76 -24.08 13.51
CA ASP A 171 -9.88 -23.34 12.90
C ASP A 171 -9.61 -21.82 12.81
N GLU A 172 -8.75 -21.29 13.66
CA GLU A 172 -8.50 -19.85 13.79
C GLU A 172 -7.15 -19.40 13.24
N PHE A 173 -6.16 -20.30 13.13
CA PHE A 173 -4.82 -19.92 12.70
C PHE A 173 -4.06 -21.08 12.02
N ILE A 174 -3.08 -20.70 11.22
CA ILE A 174 -2.02 -21.59 10.70
C ILE A 174 -0.70 -21.10 11.27
N ARG A 175 0.09 -22.00 11.83
CA ARG A 175 1.42 -21.72 12.36
C ARG A 175 2.45 -22.56 11.61
N ILE A 176 3.48 -21.91 11.12
CA ILE A 176 4.66 -22.55 10.53
C ILE A 176 5.88 -22.10 11.31
N GLU A 177 6.67 -23.04 11.78
CA GLU A 177 7.94 -22.78 12.46
C GLU A 177 9.05 -23.42 11.66
N ASN A 178 10.15 -22.68 11.46
CA ASN A 178 11.37 -23.27 10.97
C ASN A 178 11.92 -24.17 12.09
N VAL A 179 11.97 -25.46 11.83
CA VAL A 179 12.72 -26.40 12.67
C VAL A 179 14.18 -26.24 12.26
N GLU A 180 14.98 -25.66 13.14
CA GLU A 180 16.44 -25.65 13.02
C GLU A 180 17.02 -27.06 13.10
#